data_2ee5e6583170d552bff6c2894cb6c909
#
_entry.id   2ee5e6583170d552bff6c2894cb6c909
#
_cell.length_a   1.000
_cell.length_b   1.000
_cell.length_c   1.000
_cell.angle_alpha   90.00
_cell.angle_beta   90.00
_cell.angle_gamma   90.00
#
_symmetry.space_group_name_H-M   'P 1'
#
loop_
_entity.id
_entity.type
_entity.pdbx_description
1 polymer ?
#
loop_
_entity_poly.entity_id
_entity_poly.type
_entity_poly.pdbx_seq_one_letter_code
_entity_poly.pdbx_strand_id
1 'polypeptide(L)'
;MGDLLLQIIFYAQLADEEKQYNFADIVDGLTNKLVTRHPHIFPEGKLYGASSAAVEAPSSAAEVSQLWEKVKAAERESKGEPPADSLLAGVPLNLPAMTRAVKLQKRAAKVGFDWKDPLLVLDKIEEELAEIREALATGKQAEVAEEVGDFIFATVNLARHLKVDPESAVRATNRKFERRFKVIEELCLSEGTPLSLERQANPDQRIDLQQLDAYWEAAKYRENQ
;
A
#
# COMPACT_ATOMS: atom_id res chain seq x y z
N MET A 1 16.05 -13.10 2.11
CA MET A 1 16.41 -13.04 0.68
C MET A 1 16.79 -14.41 0.13
N GLY A 2 17.69 -15.19 0.78
CA GLY A 2 18.08 -16.53 0.33
C GLY A 2 16.90 -17.48 0.15
N ASP A 3 15.99 -17.51 1.10
CA ASP A 3 14.80 -18.38 1.05
C ASP A 3 13.87 -18.05 -0.12
N LEU A 4 13.74 -16.76 -0.47
CA LEU A 4 12.95 -16.35 -1.63
C LEU A 4 13.61 -16.82 -2.94
N LEU A 5 14.92 -16.70 -3.05
CA LEU A 5 15.66 -17.20 -4.21
C LEU A 5 15.55 -18.73 -4.31
N LEU A 6 15.65 -19.45 -3.19
CA LEU A 6 15.44 -20.88 -3.13
C LEU A 6 14.06 -21.27 -3.65
N GLN A 7 13.00 -20.56 -3.26
CA GLN A 7 11.65 -20.81 -3.77
C GLN A 7 11.57 -20.63 -5.29
N ILE A 8 12.19 -19.58 -5.82
CA ILE A 8 12.19 -19.34 -7.29
C ILE A 8 12.89 -20.48 -8.02
N ILE A 9 14.07 -20.90 -7.54
CA ILE A 9 14.82 -22.01 -8.14
C ILE A 9 14.05 -23.32 -8.05
N PHE A 10 13.42 -23.58 -6.89
CA PHE A 10 12.62 -24.79 -6.66
C PHE A 10 11.42 -24.87 -7.62
N TYR A 11 10.64 -23.77 -7.75
CA TYR A 11 9.53 -23.74 -8.71
C TYR A 11 10.00 -23.82 -10.17
N ALA A 12 11.15 -23.24 -10.51
CA ALA A 12 11.73 -23.37 -11.83
C ALA A 12 12.10 -24.83 -12.16
N GLN A 13 12.64 -25.56 -11.17
CA GLN A 13 12.95 -26.98 -11.33
C GLN A 13 11.68 -27.82 -11.54
N LEU A 14 10.63 -27.59 -10.76
CA LEU A 14 9.35 -28.29 -10.95
C LEU A 14 8.75 -28.03 -12.33
N ALA A 15 8.81 -26.79 -12.79
CA ALA A 15 8.30 -26.40 -14.10
C ALA A 15 9.13 -27.02 -15.25
N ASP A 16 10.44 -27.18 -15.07
CA ASP A 16 11.31 -27.85 -16.03
C ASP A 16 11.00 -29.34 -16.14
N GLU A 17 10.77 -30.02 -15.02
CA GLU A 17 10.30 -31.40 -14.98
C GLU A 17 8.99 -31.62 -15.74
N GLU A 18 8.07 -30.63 -15.67
CA GLU A 18 6.82 -30.60 -16.41
C GLU A 18 6.98 -30.11 -17.87
N LYS A 19 8.22 -29.77 -18.30
CA LYS A 19 8.54 -29.21 -19.63
C LYS A 19 7.79 -27.94 -19.97
N GLN A 20 7.53 -27.10 -18.98
CA GLN A 20 6.85 -25.80 -19.16
C GLN A 20 7.88 -24.68 -19.40
N TYR A 21 8.80 -24.48 -18.47
CA TYR A 21 9.89 -23.50 -18.53
C TYR A 21 10.97 -23.86 -17.50
N ASN A 22 12.16 -23.29 -17.66
CA ASN A 22 13.29 -23.49 -16.75
C ASN A 22 13.77 -22.16 -16.15
N PHE A 23 14.79 -22.19 -15.31
CA PHE A 23 15.34 -21.00 -14.67
C PHE A 23 15.93 -19.99 -15.68
N ALA A 24 16.52 -20.46 -16.78
CA ALA A 24 17.04 -19.57 -17.81
C ALA A 24 15.90 -18.77 -18.49
N ASP A 25 14.77 -19.41 -18.76
CA ASP A 25 13.59 -18.75 -19.33
C ASP A 25 13.06 -17.64 -18.41
N ILE A 26 13.10 -17.87 -17.09
CA ILE A 26 12.72 -16.85 -16.09
C ILE A 26 13.69 -15.65 -16.16
N VAL A 27 15.00 -15.93 -16.21
CA VAL A 27 16.05 -14.88 -16.28
C VAL A 27 15.93 -14.09 -17.58
N ASP A 28 15.76 -14.77 -18.71
CA ASP A 28 15.61 -14.13 -20.02
C ASP A 28 14.34 -13.29 -20.08
N GLY A 29 13.23 -13.80 -19.58
CA GLY A 29 11.98 -13.05 -19.49
C GLY A 29 12.09 -11.80 -18.62
N LEU A 30 12.78 -11.88 -17.48
CA LEU A 30 13.03 -10.74 -16.60
C LEU A 30 13.98 -9.73 -17.27
N THR A 31 15.04 -10.20 -17.88
CA THR A 31 16.04 -9.38 -18.57
C THR A 31 15.41 -8.61 -19.72
N ASN A 32 14.69 -9.28 -20.59
CA ASN A 32 13.95 -8.65 -21.69
C ASN A 32 12.97 -7.59 -21.19
N LYS A 33 12.24 -7.88 -20.11
CA LYS A 33 11.31 -6.96 -19.48
C LYS A 33 12.02 -5.71 -18.94
N LEU A 34 13.16 -5.86 -18.29
CA LEU A 34 13.96 -4.74 -17.78
C LEU A 34 14.50 -3.86 -18.90
N VAL A 35 15.09 -4.49 -19.92
CA VAL A 35 15.66 -3.81 -21.08
C VAL A 35 14.59 -3.02 -21.84
N THR A 36 13.46 -3.64 -22.13
CA THR A 36 12.35 -3.00 -22.86
C THR A 36 11.73 -1.85 -22.08
N ARG A 37 11.64 -1.98 -20.74
CA ARG A 37 11.01 -0.97 -19.89
C ARG A 37 11.90 0.19 -19.51
N HIS A 38 13.20 0.13 -19.81
CA HIS A 38 14.16 1.18 -19.52
C HIS A 38 14.89 1.65 -20.79
N PRO A 39 14.18 2.14 -21.83
CA PRO A 39 14.80 2.54 -23.10
C PRO A 39 15.79 3.69 -22.94
N HIS A 40 15.68 4.48 -21.87
CA HIS A 40 16.63 5.53 -21.50
C HIS A 40 17.98 4.99 -20.97
N ILE A 41 18.01 3.73 -20.48
CA ILE A 41 19.22 3.04 -20.03
C ILE A 41 19.71 2.09 -21.11
N PHE A 42 18.80 1.44 -21.82
CA PHE A 42 19.07 0.46 -22.85
C PHE A 42 18.56 0.94 -24.21
N PRO A 43 19.23 1.89 -24.86
CA PRO A 43 18.88 2.34 -26.21
C PRO A 43 18.88 1.13 -27.15
N GLU A 44 17.93 1.08 -28.07
CA GLU A 44 17.75 -0.02 -29.03
C GLU A 44 17.39 -1.40 -28.41
N GLY A 45 17.04 -1.46 -27.13
CA GLY A 45 16.67 -2.73 -26.48
C GLY A 45 17.82 -3.73 -26.34
N LYS A 46 19.07 -3.26 -26.28
CA LYS A 46 20.26 -4.12 -26.18
C LYS A 46 20.97 -3.95 -24.85
N LEU A 47 21.33 -5.07 -24.21
CA LEU A 47 22.13 -5.11 -22.98
C LEU A 47 23.58 -4.64 -23.19
N TYR A 48 24.15 -4.90 -24.34
CA TYR A 48 25.54 -4.61 -24.68
C TYR A 48 25.64 -3.98 -26.07
N GLY A 49 26.62 -3.10 -26.24
CA GLY A 49 26.93 -2.52 -27.56
C GLY A 49 25.98 -1.43 -28.04
N ALA A 50 25.19 -0.87 -27.16
CA ALA A 50 24.39 0.32 -27.50
C ALA A 50 25.32 1.49 -27.85
N SER A 51 25.11 2.09 -29.04
CA SER A 51 25.76 3.32 -29.44
C SER A 51 25.43 4.41 -28.40
N SER A 52 26.42 5.29 -28.12
CA SER A 52 26.30 6.39 -27.19
C SER A 52 25.40 7.54 -27.69
N ALA A 53 24.46 7.27 -28.58
CA ALA A 53 23.43 8.23 -28.96
C ALA A 53 22.55 8.43 -27.73
N ALA A 54 22.77 9.55 -27.04
CA ALA A 54 22.08 9.95 -25.84
C ALA A 54 20.57 10.07 -26.16
N VAL A 55 19.83 9.04 -25.76
CA VAL A 55 18.40 9.20 -25.52
C VAL A 55 18.31 10.09 -24.28
N GLU A 56 17.76 11.28 -24.42
CA GLU A 56 17.56 12.17 -23.26
C GLU A 56 16.90 11.40 -22.14
N ALA A 57 17.62 11.29 -21.03
CA ALA A 57 17.09 10.64 -19.85
C ALA A 57 15.88 11.44 -19.34
N PRO A 58 14.77 10.79 -18.92
CA PRO A 58 13.64 11.50 -18.37
C PRO A 58 14.09 12.41 -17.23
N SER A 59 13.74 13.68 -17.32
CA SER A 59 14.17 14.74 -16.39
C SER A 59 13.36 14.75 -15.10
N SER A 60 12.22 14.02 -15.08
CA SER A 60 11.31 14.00 -13.95
C SER A 60 10.67 12.62 -13.72
N ALA A 61 10.27 12.34 -12.47
CA ALA A 61 9.51 11.15 -12.12
C ALA A 61 8.17 11.04 -12.88
N ALA A 62 7.60 12.16 -13.31
CA ALA A 62 6.38 12.19 -14.11
C ALA A 62 6.64 11.67 -15.53
N GLU A 63 7.73 12.06 -16.17
CA GLU A 63 8.14 11.58 -17.49
C GLU A 63 8.47 10.08 -17.47
N VAL A 64 9.16 9.61 -16.41
CA VAL A 64 9.40 8.17 -16.19
C VAL A 64 8.07 7.43 -16.12
N SER A 65 7.09 7.94 -15.36
CA SER A 65 5.77 7.33 -15.23
C SER A 65 5.02 7.27 -16.56
N GLN A 66 5.08 8.31 -17.37
CA GLN A 66 4.45 8.34 -18.70
C GLN A 66 5.10 7.35 -19.67
N LEU A 67 6.42 7.28 -19.65
CA LEU A 67 7.17 6.31 -20.46
C LEU A 67 6.80 4.87 -20.10
N TRP A 68 6.71 4.57 -18.81
CA TRP A 68 6.27 3.28 -18.31
C TRP A 68 4.86 2.88 -18.76
N GLU A 69 3.91 3.82 -18.75
CA GLU A 69 2.55 3.55 -19.24
C GLU A 69 2.51 3.26 -20.74
N LYS A 70 3.31 4.00 -21.53
CA LYS A 70 3.44 3.74 -22.98
C LYS A 70 4.02 2.35 -23.26
N VAL A 71 5.10 1.98 -22.55
CA VAL A 71 5.73 0.66 -22.70
C VAL A 71 4.78 -0.46 -22.32
N LYS A 72 4.03 -0.31 -21.22
CA LYS A 72 3.01 -1.30 -20.83
C LYS A 72 1.86 -1.42 -21.84
N ALA A 73 1.45 -0.31 -22.45
CA ALA A 73 0.43 -0.34 -23.49
C ALA A 73 0.94 -1.14 -24.72
N ALA A 74 2.16 -0.87 -25.17
CA ALA A 74 2.78 -1.60 -26.26
C ALA A 74 2.99 -3.09 -25.95
N GLU A 75 3.37 -3.45 -24.70
CA GLU A 75 3.49 -4.85 -24.27
C GLU A 75 2.14 -5.60 -24.34
N ARG A 76 1.03 -4.94 -23.98
CA ARG A 76 -0.31 -5.54 -24.08
C ARG A 76 -0.71 -5.76 -25.51
N GLU A 77 -0.49 -4.76 -26.36
CA GLU A 77 -0.78 -4.86 -27.78
C GLU A 77 0.00 -5.99 -28.45
N SER A 78 1.30 -6.13 -28.12
CA SER A 78 2.13 -7.21 -28.64
C SER A 78 1.72 -8.61 -28.18
N LYS A 79 1.05 -8.71 -27.01
CA LYS A 79 0.48 -9.97 -26.49
C LYS A 79 -0.92 -10.27 -27.02
N GLY A 80 -1.48 -9.40 -27.87
CA GLY A 80 -2.84 -9.54 -28.36
C GLY A 80 -3.91 -9.39 -27.27
N GLU A 81 -3.56 -8.76 -26.14
CA GLU A 81 -4.53 -8.49 -25.08
C GLU A 81 -5.52 -7.42 -25.58
N PRO A 82 -6.82 -7.62 -25.38
CA PRO A 82 -7.81 -6.61 -25.81
C PRO A 82 -7.53 -5.27 -25.15
N PRO A 83 -7.91 -4.15 -25.79
CA PRO A 83 -7.84 -2.84 -25.18
C PRO A 83 -8.52 -2.86 -23.81
N ALA A 84 -7.94 -2.14 -22.85
CA ALA A 84 -8.52 -2.11 -21.52
C ALA A 84 -9.92 -1.47 -21.56
N ASP A 85 -10.94 -2.18 -21.11
CA ASP A 85 -12.34 -1.71 -21.09
C ASP A 85 -12.53 -0.51 -20.13
N SER A 86 -11.56 -0.21 -19.30
CA SER A 86 -11.61 0.87 -18.32
C SER A 86 -10.23 1.54 -18.14
N LEU A 87 -10.24 2.83 -17.92
CA LEU A 87 -9.05 3.59 -17.53
C LEU A 87 -8.43 3.08 -16.21
N LEU A 88 -9.21 2.44 -15.37
CA LEU A 88 -8.76 1.84 -14.11
C LEU A 88 -8.28 0.39 -14.28
N ALA A 89 -8.46 -0.22 -15.45
CA ALA A 89 -7.99 -1.57 -15.73
C ALA A 89 -6.47 -1.72 -15.55
N GLY A 90 -6.03 -2.89 -15.13
CA GLY A 90 -4.60 -3.19 -14.92
C GLY A 90 -3.99 -2.60 -13.63
N VAL A 91 -4.82 -2.12 -12.69
CA VAL A 91 -4.39 -1.97 -11.29
C VAL A 91 -4.55 -3.34 -10.61
N PRO A 92 -3.43 -4.00 -10.22
CA PRO A 92 -3.49 -5.36 -9.71
C PRO A 92 -4.40 -5.50 -8.50
N LEU A 93 -5.18 -6.60 -8.47
CA LEU A 93 -6.12 -6.87 -7.37
C LEU A 93 -5.44 -7.35 -6.09
N ASN A 94 -4.25 -7.93 -6.20
CA ASN A 94 -3.46 -8.47 -5.09
C ASN A 94 -2.62 -7.44 -4.33
N LEU A 95 -2.74 -6.15 -4.65
CA LEU A 95 -2.07 -5.09 -3.91
C LEU A 95 -2.74 -4.90 -2.54
N PRO A 96 -1.97 -4.47 -1.51
CA PRO A 96 -2.57 -3.98 -0.27
C PRO A 96 -3.62 -2.90 -0.57
N ALA A 97 -4.73 -2.92 0.15
CA ALA A 97 -5.91 -2.11 -0.18
C ALA A 97 -5.61 -0.61 -0.30
N MET A 98 -4.85 -0.04 0.63
CA MET A 98 -4.48 1.39 0.58
C MET A 98 -3.56 1.70 -0.61
N THR A 99 -2.60 0.83 -0.89
CA THR A 99 -1.72 0.97 -2.07
C THR A 99 -2.52 0.90 -3.37
N ARG A 100 -3.53 0.02 -3.42
CA ARG A 100 -4.43 -0.09 -4.57
C ARG A 100 -5.30 1.16 -4.72
N ALA A 101 -5.87 1.66 -3.63
CA ALA A 101 -6.66 2.90 -3.62
C ALA A 101 -5.86 4.09 -4.17
N VAL A 102 -4.61 4.30 -3.70
CA VAL A 102 -3.71 5.33 -4.25
C VAL A 102 -3.52 5.20 -5.75
N LYS A 103 -3.37 3.97 -6.27
CA LYS A 103 -3.18 3.75 -7.71
C LYS A 103 -4.44 4.04 -8.52
N LEU A 104 -5.61 3.66 -8.01
CA LEU A 104 -6.90 3.96 -8.62
C LEU A 104 -7.13 5.47 -8.69
N GLN A 105 -6.95 6.17 -7.57
CA GLN A 105 -7.08 7.62 -7.47
C GLN A 105 -6.10 8.37 -8.39
N LYS A 106 -4.82 7.95 -8.43
CA LYS A 106 -3.84 8.51 -9.37
C LYS A 106 -4.23 8.33 -10.84
N ARG A 107 -4.91 7.24 -11.19
CA ARG A 107 -5.39 7.04 -12.57
C ARG A 107 -6.59 7.92 -12.87
N ALA A 108 -7.55 8.01 -11.95
CA ALA A 108 -8.69 8.91 -12.07
C ALA A 108 -8.25 10.39 -12.21
N ALA A 109 -7.27 10.80 -11.42
CA ALA A 109 -6.68 12.14 -11.47
C ALA A 109 -6.09 12.50 -12.86
N LYS A 110 -5.53 11.53 -13.60
CA LYS A 110 -4.97 11.77 -14.95
C LYS A 110 -6.01 12.25 -15.97
N VAL A 111 -7.27 11.95 -15.76
CA VAL A 111 -8.39 12.37 -16.62
C VAL A 111 -9.19 13.52 -16.03
N GLY A 112 -8.65 14.17 -14.99
CA GLY A 112 -9.27 15.32 -14.35
C GLY A 112 -10.28 14.98 -13.26
N PHE A 113 -10.44 13.71 -12.92
CA PHE A 113 -11.30 13.29 -11.79
C PHE A 113 -10.49 13.32 -10.49
N ASP A 114 -10.32 14.54 -9.97
CA ASP A 114 -9.57 14.81 -8.74
C ASP A 114 -9.96 16.15 -8.13
N TRP A 115 -9.81 16.30 -6.81
CA TRP A 115 -9.92 17.59 -6.15
C TRP A 115 -8.70 18.46 -6.44
N LYS A 116 -8.91 19.75 -6.54
CA LYS A 116 -7.81 20.71 -6.78
C LYS A 116 -7.08 21.10 -5.48
N ASP A 117 -7.74 20.97 -4.34
CA ASP A 117 -7.23 21.38 -3.04
C ASP A 117 -7.41 20.23 -2.02
N PRO A 118 -6.38 19.92 -1.21
CA PRO A 118 -6.51 18.99 -0.09
C PRO A 118 -7.62 19.34 0.91
N LEU A 119 -7.98 20.64 1.06
CA LEU A 119 -9.06 21.06 1.93
C LEU A 119 -10.42 20.52 1.50
N LEU A 120 -10.68 20.45 0.18
CA LEU A 120 -11.89 19.84 -0.35
C LEU A 120 -11.98 18.33 -0.08
N VAL A 121 -10.82 17.68 0.08
CA VAL A 121 -10.78 16.28 0.49
C VAL A 121 -11.10 16.14 1.97
N LEU A 122 -10.74 17.11 2.80
CA LEU A 122 -11.15 17.13 4.21
C LEU A 122 -12.67 17.32 4.35
N ASP A 123 -13.28 18.20 3.56
CA ASP A 123 -14.73 18.35 3.53
C ASP A 123 -15.43 17.02 3.20
N LYS A 124 -14.88 16.26 2.22
CA LYS A 124 -15.41 14.93 1.90
C LYS A 124 -15.23 13.92 3.04
N ILE A 125 -14.11 13.96 3.76
CA ILE A 125 -13.90 13.11 4.94
C ILE A 125 -14.92 13.42 6.04
N GLU A 126 -15.29 14.69 6.24
CA GLU A 126 -16.32 15.09 7.20
C GLU A 126 -17.72 14.61 6.76
N GLU A 127 -18.01 14.63 5.46
CA GLU A 127 -19.20 14.05 4.84
C GLU A 127 -19.29 12.54 5.13
N GLU A 128 -18.26 11.76 4.79
CA GLU A 128 -18.18 10.31 5.06
C GLU A 128 -18.36 9.98 6.56
N LEU A 129 -17.79 10.83 7.42
CA LEU A 129 -17.97 10.67 8.87
C LEU A 129 -19.43 10.90 9.31
N ALA A 130 -20.16 11.81 8.66
CA ALA A 130 -21.59 12.03 8.91
C ALA A 130 -22.41 10.83 8.40
N GLU A 131 -22.10 10.29 7.23
CA GLU A 131 -22.75 9.12 6.65
C GLU A 131 -22.56 7.86 7.51
N ILE A 132 -21.37 7.65 8.09
CA ILE A 132 -21.15 6.61 9.11
C ILE A 132 -22.10 6.77 10.31
N ARG A 133 -22.31 8.02 10.81
CA ARG A 133 -23.23 8.26 11.95
C ARG A 133 -24.67 7.94 11.57
N GLU A 134 -25.08 8.28 10.35
CA GLU A 134 -26.41 7.96 9.85
C GLU A 134 -26.60 6.44 9.67
N ALA A 135 -25.61 5.76 9.06
CA ALA A 135 -25.63 4.31 8.91
C ALA A 135 -25.71 3.58 10.25
N LEU A 136 -24.99 4.05 11.27
CA LEU A 136 -25.08 3.49 12.62
C LEU A 136 -26.50 3.64 13.22
N ALA A 137 -27.21 4.71 12.91
CA ALA A 137 -28.58 4.91 13.39
C ALA A 137 -29.57 3.97 12.70
N THR A 138 -29.29 3.46 11.49
CA THR A 138 -30.13 2.47 10.79
C THR A 138 -30.01 1.06 11.39
N GLY A 139 -28.90 0.75 12.06
CA GLY A 139 -28.56 -0.56 12.58
C GLY A 139 -28.22 -1.61 11.50
N LYS A 140 -28.05 -1.21 10.24
CA LYS A 140 -27.74 -2.10 9.13
C LYS A 140 -26.22 -2.21 8.93
N GLN A 141 -25.66 -3.31 9.36
CA GLN A 141 -24.21 -3.55 9.32
C GLN A 141 -23.58 -3.42 7.92
N ALA A 142 -24.33 -3.72 6.86
CA ALA A 142 -23.82 -3.59 5.49
C ALA A 142 -23.61 -2.12 5.11
N GLU A 143 -24.55 -1.23 5.44
CA GLU A 143 -24.43 0.22 5.22
C GLU A 143 -23.25 0.80 6.01
N VAL A 144 -23.13 0.41 7.29
CA VAL A 144 -21.98 0.82 8.13
C VAL A 144 -20.63 0.39 7.50
N ALA A 145 -20.56 -0.82 6.95
CA ALA A 145 -19.32 -1.31 6.32
C ALA A 145 -18.98 -0.55 5.03
N GLU A 146 -19.98 -0.15 4.25
CA GLU A 146 -19.83 0.66 3.04
C GLU A 146 -19.26 2.03 3.39
N GLU A 147 -19.91 2.77 4.29
CA GLU A 147 -19.46 4.12 4.69
C GLU A 147 -18.08 4.12 5.36
N VAL A 148 -17.76 3.13 6.18
CA VAL A 148 -16.40 2.97 6.71
C VAL A 148 -15.38 2.74 5.60
N GLY A 149 -15.73 2.00 4.56
CA GLY A 149 -14.90 1.81 3.37
C GLY A 149 -14.63 3.13 2.65
N ASP A 150 -15.66 3.95 2.43
CA ASP A 150 -15.56 5.23 1.75
C ASP A 150 -14.79 6.25 2.57
N PHE A 151 -14.98 6.31 3.88
CA PHE A 151 -14.16 7.11 4.80
C PHE A 151 -12.66 6.75 4.70
N ILE A 152 -12.31 5.45 4.69
CA ILE A 152 -10.92 5.00 4.53
C ILE A 152 -10.40 5.41 3.15
N PHE A 153 -11.19 5.27 2.10
CA PHE A 153 -10.81 5.64 0.75
C PHE A 153 -10.57 7.15 0.60
N ALA A 154 -11.41 7.98 1.22
CA ALA A 154 -11.25 9.43 1.27
C ALA A 154 -9.99 9.83 2.06
N THR A 155 -9.69 9.18 3.19
CA THR A 155 -8.46 9.43 3.96
C THR A 155 -7.20 9.04 3.19
N VAL A 156 -7.23 7.96 2.42
CA VAL A 156 -6.14 7.58 1.49
C VAL A 156 -5.95 8.66 0.42
N ASN A 157 -7.03 9.26 -0.07
CA ASN A 157 -6.95 10.35 -1.04
C ASN A 157 -6.29 11.60 -0.45
N LEU A 158 -6.62 11.96 0.78
CA LEU A 158 -5.94 13.04 1.50
C LEU A 158 -4.44 12.76 1.62
N ALA A 159 -4.06 11.56 2.04
CA ALA A 159 -2.65 11.17 2.13
C ALA A 159 -1.92 11.33 0.78
N ARG A 160 -2.56 10.94 -0.33
CA ARG A 160 -2.05 11.13 -1.68
C ARG A 160 -1.83 12.59 -2.04
N HIS A 161 -2.78 13.47 -1.73
CA HIS A 161 -2.66 14.92 -1.94
C HIS A 161 -1.51 15.52 -1.14
N LEU A 162 -1.35 15.09 0.10
CA LEU A 162 -0.27 15.50 0.99
C LEU A 162 1.08 14.82 0.69
N LYS A 163 1.16 13.97 -0.36
CA LYS A 163 2.35 13.19 -0.73
C LYS A 163 2.85 12.26 0.37
N VAL A 164 1.95 11.80 1.22
CA VAL A 164 2.20 10.80 2.26
C VAL A 164 1.82 9.42 1.70
N ASP A 165 2.69 8.44 1.88
CA ASP A 165 2.35 7.05 1.59
C ASP A 165 1.49 6.47 2.73
N PRO A 166 0.19 6.16 2.48
CA PRO A 166 -0.73 5.77 3.54
C PRO A 166 -0.37 4.43 4.18
N GLU A 167 0.14 3.49 3.40
CA GLU A 167 0.58 2.19 3.90
C GLU A 167 1.74 2.33 4.89
N SER A 168 2.75 3.13 4.53
CA SER A 168 3.89 3.42 5.40
C SER A 168 3.50 4.22 6.65
N ALA A 169 2.56 5.17 6.51
CA ALA A 169 2.07 5.97 7.62
C ALA A 169 1.35 5.11 8.67
N VAL A 170 0.47 4.21 8.24
CA VAL A 170 -0.23 3.29 9.16
C VAL A 170 0.75 2.30 9.79
N ARG A 171 1.72 1.76 9.03
CA ARG A 171 2.77 0.91 9.59
C ARG A 171 3.61 1.64 10.66
N ALA A 172 3.91 2.91 10.47
CA ALA A 172 4.62 3.72 11.48
C ALA A 172 3.73 3.92 12.73
N THR A 173 2.44 4.13 12.55
CA THR A 173 1.47 4.25 13.64
C THR A 173 1.33 2.93 14.42
N ASN A 174 1.28 1.79 13.73
CA ASN A 174 1.27 0.48 14.39
C ASN A 174 2.50 0.30 15.31
N ARG A 175 3.71 0.54 14.78
CA ARG A 175 4.93 0.48 15.60
C ARG A 175 4.92 1.44 16.79
N LYS A 176 4.36 2.65 16.60
CA LYS A 176 4.18 3.62 17.70
C LYS A 176 3.22 3.08 18.76
N PHE A 177 2.09 2.51 18.33
CA PHE A 177 1.13 1.89 19.23
C PHE A 177 1.76 0.73 20.03
N GLU A 178 2.46 -0.18 19.35
CA GLU A 178 3.14 -1.31 20.00
C GLU A 178 4.15 -0.84 21.06
N ARG A 179 4.97 0.15 20.75
CA ARG A 179 5.94 0.70 21.72
C ARG A 179 5.25 1.31 22.94
N ARG A 180 4.19 2.08 22.74
CA ARG A 180 3.44 2.69 23.85
C ARG A 180 2.72 1.64 24.67
N PHE A 181 2.12 0.65 24.03
CA PHE A 181 1.43 -0.43 24.73
C PHE A 181 2.40 -1.24 25.60
N LYS A 182 3.63 -1.47 25.13
CA LYS A 182 4.68 -2.08 25.95
C LYS A 182 4.98 -1.28 27.22
N VAL A 183 4.97 0.05 27.17
CA VAL A 183 5.13 0.89 28.37
C VAL A 183 3.97 0.70 29.33
N ILE A 184 2.74 0.53 28.84
CA ILE A 184 1.58 0.19 29.71
C ILE A 184 1.80 -1.14 30.40
N GLU A 185 2.25 -2.18 29.68
CA GLU A 185 2.55 -3.49 30.28
C GLU A 185 3.63 -3.37 31.38
N GLU A 186 4.68 -2.59 31.14
CA GLU A 186 5.75 -2.32 32.11
C GLU A 186 5.22 -1.60 33.36
N LEU A 187 4.36 -0.59 33.19
CA LEU A 187 3.73 0.13 34.30
C LEU A 187 2.82 -0.79 35.12
N CYS A 188 1.94 -1.54 34.46
CA CYS A 188 1.09 -2.51 35.12
C CYS A 188 1.90 -3.54 35.93
N LEU A 189 3.01 -4.04 35.36
CA LEU A 189 3.89 -4.97 36.04
C LEU A 189 4.56 -4.35 37.26
N SER A 190 5.04 -3.10 37.16
CA SER A 190 5.70 -2.39 38.26
C SER A 190 4.77 -2.11 39.45
N GLU A 191 3.47 -2.00 39.21
CA GLU A 191 2.44 -1.81 40.23
C GLU A 191 1.87 -3.14 40.77
N GLY A 192 2.45 -4.27 40.38
CA GLY A 192 2.02 -5.60 40.84
C GLY A 192 0.70 -6.08 40.21
N THR A 193 0.27 -5.41 39.15
CA THR A 193 -0.96 -5.71 38.41
C THR A 193 -0.67 -6.08 36.95
N PRO A 194 0.08 -7.15 36.65
CA PRO A 194 0.49 -7.48 35.29
C PRO A 194 -0.73 -7.61 34.38
N LEU A 195 -0.66 -6.97 33.21
CA LEU A 195 -1.72 -7.04 32.22
C LEU A 195 -1.76 -8.42 31.56
N SER A 196 -2.86 -9.12 31.66
CA SER A 196 -3.08 -10.42 31.04
C SER A 196 -4.54 -10.60 30.62
N LEU A 197 -4.78 -11.47 29.64
CA LEU A 197 -6.15 -11.79 29.18
C LEU A 197 -7.00 -12.39 30.31
N GLU A 198 -6.41 -13.24 31.16
CA GLU A 198 -7.08 -13.88 32.29
C GLU A 198 -7.52 -12.83 33.32
N ARG A 199 -6.61 -11.90 33.65
CA ARG A 199 -6.91 -10.82 34.60
C ARG A 199 -8.03 -9.91 34.08
N GLN A 200 -7.97 -9.55 32.79
CA GLN A 200 -8.97 -8.67 32.19
C GLN A 200 -10.35 -9.32 32.02
N ALA A 201 -10.40 -10.64 31.94
CA ALA A 201 -11.65 -11.39 31.94
C ALA A 201 -12.31 -11.46 33.34
N ASN A 202 -11.56 -11.21 34.42
CA ASN A 202 -12.07 -11.24 35.80
C ASN A 202 -12.53 -9.83 36.23
N PRO A 203 -13.83 -9.59 36.46
CA PRO A 203 -14.34 -8.26 36.83
C PRO A 203 -13.70 -7.66 38.09
N ASP A 204 -13.29 -8.50 39.06
CA ASP A 204 -12.70 -8.05 40.31
C ASP A 204 -11.20 -7.73 40.21
N GLN A 205 -10.56 -8.14 39.15
CA GLN A 205 -9.10 -8.01 38.96
C GLN A 205 -8.73 -7.17 37.75
N ARG A 206 -9.68 -6.89 36.85
CA ARG A 206 -9.42 -6.13 35.63
C ARG A 206 -8.94 -4.72 35.94
N ILE A 207 -7.97 -4.26 35.17
CA ILE A 207 -7.57 -2.86 35.16
C ILE A 207 -8.61 -2.11 34.34
N ASP A 208 -9.16 -1.05 34.87
CA ASP A 208 -10.18 -0.26 34.17
C ASP A 208 -9.55 0.58 33.05
N LEU A 209 -10.42 1.03 32.14
CA LEU A 209 -9.97 1.80 30.99
C LEU A 209 -9.36 3.16 31.39
N GLN A 210 -9.84 3.77 32.47
CA GLN A 210 -9.34 5.05 32.95
C GLN A 210 -7.88 4.94 33.41
N GLN A 211 -7.55 3.83 34.09
CA GLN A 211 -6.16 3.55 34.52
C GLN A 211 -5.27 3.25 33.32
N LEU A 212 -5.74 2.46 32.34
CA LEU A 212 -4.99 2.18 31.13
C LEU A 212 -4.76 3.45 30.28
N ASP A 213 -5.73 4.35 30.27
CA ASP A 213 -5.59 5.66 29.62
C ASP A 213 -4.55 6.55 30.31
N ALA A 214 -4.50 6.54 31.64
CA ALA A 214 -3.46 7.25 32.37
C ALA A 214 -2.04 6.74 32.03
N TYR A 215 -1.88 5.42 31.92
CA TYR A 215 -0.62 4.81 31.48
C TYR A 215 -0.29 5.14 30.02
N TRP A 216 -1.31 5.22 29.15
CA TRP A 216 -1.13 5.64 27.77
C TRP A 216 -0.61 7.09 27.67
N GLU A 217 -1.14 8.00 28.47
CA GLU A 217 -0.62 9.38 28.54
C GLU A 217 0.81 9.42 29.09
N ALA A 218 1.13 8.61 30.09
CA ALA A 218 2.50 8.47 30.59
C ALA A 218 3.45 7.93 29.52
N ALA A 219 3.00 6.99 28.68
CA ALA A 219 3.79 6.47 27.56
C ALA A 219 4.08 7.54 26.50
N LYS A 220 3.08 8.38 26.17
CA LYS A 220 3.28 9.53 25.28
C LYS A 220 4.30 10.52 25.82
N TYR A 221 4.24 10.80 27.11
CA TYR A 221 5.17 11.72 27.75
C TYR A 221 6.61 11.21 27.69
N ARG A 222 6.84 9.89 27.92
CA ARG A 222 8.16 9.27 27.82
C ARG A 222 8.77 9.32 26.41
N GLU A 223 7.93 9.24 25.35
CA GLU A 223 8.41 9.34 23.97
C GLU A 223 8.87 10.74 23.57
N ASN A 224 8.44 11.77 24.30
CA ASN A 224 8.72 13.17 23.97
C ASN A 224 9.92 13.75 24.77
N GLN A 225 10.57 12.94 25.61
CA GLN A 225 11.81 13.27 26.33
C GLN A 225 13.02 12.70 25.62
#